data_46051332f6c21e12ff533a66dc5b4c58
#
_entry.id   46051332f6c21e12ff533a66dc5b4c58
#
_cell.length_a   1.000
_cell.length_b   1.000
_cell.length_c   1.000
_cell.angle_alpha   90.00
_cell.angle_beta   90.00
_cell.angle_gamma   90.00
#
_symmetry.space_group_name_H-M   'P 1'
#
loop_
_entity.id
_entity.type
_entity.pdbx_description
1 polymer ?
#
loop_
_entity_poly.entity_id
_entity_poly.type
_entity_poly.pdbx_seq_one_letter_code
_entity_poly.pdbx_strand_id
1 'polypeptide(L)'
;MQYVVHEVNNLEKLNRIDYDCGIEVDIRFRDGNLVVGHDLNELNLNFTDWLDAYGHKLLVANIKDSGIEDLVINEITSRKIDNFFLLDVEFPYIVKNKKNSGLWLSNRFSEYEDISNSEHFVKEIEWLWIDTFNKLPIGESNIDTLKKFKT
;
A
#
# COMPACT_ATOMS: atom_id res chain seq x y z
N MET A 1 -18.75 -1.49 1.48
CA MET A 1 -17.76 -0.58 0.83
C MET A 1 -16.82 -0.11 1.93
N GLN A 2 -15.53 -0.17 1.70
CA GLN A 2 -14.53 0.34 2.65
C GLN A 2 -13.90 1.60 2.05
N TYR A 3 -13.79 2.66 2.85
CA TYR A 3 -13.12 3.89 2.45
C TYR A 3 -11.68 3.87 2.94
N VAL A 4 -10.77 4.38 2.13
CA VAL A 4 -9.36 4.60 2.49
C VAL A 4 -9.07 6.09 2.44
N VAL A 5 -8.52 6.61 3.53
CA VAL A 5 -8.09 8.01 3.61
C VAL A 5 -6.63 8.11 3.23
N HIS A 6 -6.32 8.94 2.24
CA HIS A 6 -4.98 9.09 1.67
C HIS A 6 -4.09 10.06 2.44
N GLU A 7 -2.76 9.84 2.37
CA GLU A 7 -1.72 10.73 2.89
C GLU A 7 -1.91 11.05 4.37
N VAL A 8 -2.15 10.02 5.18
CA VAL A 8 -2.31 10.19 6.63
C VAL A 8 -0.93 10.19 7.29
N ASN A 9 -0.14 11.19 6.98
CA ASN A 9 1.29 11.28 7.30
C ASN A 9 1.58 11.98 8.65
N ASN A 10 0.57 12.17 9.50
CA ASN A 10 0.75 12.72 10.83
C ASN A 10 -0.28 12.17 11.82
N LEU A 11 0.06 12.22 13.10
CA LEU A 11 -0.78 11.68 14.18
C LEU A 11 -2.07 12.46 14.38
N GLU A 12 -2.07 13.77 14.12
CA GLU A 12 -3.26 14.60 14.27
C GLU A 12 -4.36 14.16 13.28
N LYS A 13 -3.99 13.97 11.99
CA LYS A 13 -4.91 13.46 10.97
C LYS A 13 -5.35 12.04 11.30
N LEU A 14 -4.44 11.16 11.68
CA LEU A 14 -4.72 9.76 12.04
C LEU A 14 -5.77 9.65 13.14
N ASN A 15 -5.62 10.41 14.23
CA ASN A 15 -6.52 10.37 15.38
C ASN A 15 -7.92 10.94 15.13
N ARG A 16 -8.15 11.62 14.00
CA ARG A 16 -9.46 12.19 13.62
C ARG A 16 -10.27 11.28 12.71
N ILE A 17 -9.66 10.24 12.17
CA ILE A 17 -10.31 9.35 11.20
C ILE A 17 -11.02 8.23 11.96
N ASP A 18 -12.20 7.86 11.47
CA ASP A 18 -12.97 6.73 12.00
C ASP A 18 -12.18 5.42 11.83
N TYR A 19 -12.12 4.61 12.89
CA TYR A 19 -11.42 3.32 12.90
C TYR A 19 -11.95 2.31 11.88
N ASP A 20 -13.18 2.46 11.42
CA ASP A 20 -13.75 1.65 10.34
C ASP A 20 -13.22 1.99 8.93
N CYS A 21 -12.50 3.11 8.78
CA CYS A 21 -11.82 3.45 7.56
C CYS A 21 -10.50 2.69 7.38
N GLY A 22 -10.06 2.56 6.14
CA GLY A 22 -8.68 2.25 5.81
C GLY A 22 -7.83 3.52 5.80
N ILE A 23 -6.54 3.35 6.02
CA ILE A 23 -5.56 4.45 6.07
C ILE A 23 -4.45 4.16 5.05
N GLU A 24 -4.12 5.15 4.24
CA GLU A 24 -2.90 5.12 3.43
C GLU A 24 -1.88 6.09 4.02
N VAL A 25 -0.63 5.62 4.12
CA VAL A 25 0.51 6.35 4.68
C VAL A 25 1.74 6.19 3.81
N ASP A 26 2.44 7.29 3.55
CA ASP A 26 3.69 7.31 2.80
C ASP A 26 4.89 6.98 3.69
N ILE A 27 5.71 6.01 3.26
CA ILE A 27 6.83 5.50 4.03
C ILE A 27 8.13 5.68 3.26
N ARG A 28 9.10 6.31 3.93
CA ARG A 28 10.46 6.55 3.45
C ARG A 28 11.51 6.00 4.40
N PHE A 29 12.75 6.02 3.95
CA PHE A 29 13.90 5.65 4.77
C PHE A 29 14.86 6.82 4.92
N ARG A 30 15.15 7.21 6.15
CA ARG A 30 16.07 8.30 6.44
C ARG A 30 16.91 8.01 7.69
N ASP A 31 18.21 8.24 7.58
CA ASP A 31 19.16 8.13 8.70
C ASP A 31 19.06 6.80 9.48
N GLY A 32 18.81 5.70 8.75
CA GLY A 32 18.70 4.36 9.35
C GLY A 32 17.30 3.98 9.87
N ASN A 33 16.29 4.86 9.72
CA ASN A 33 14.94 4.63 10.25
C ASN A 33 13.88 4.72 9.15
N LEU A 34 12.78 3.98 9.35
CA LEU A 34 11.54 4.19 8.60
C LEU A 34 10.85 5.45 9.13
N VAL A 35 10.49 6.34 8.23
CA VAL A 35 9.85 7.63 8.55
C VAL A 35 8.61 7.83 7.70
N VAL A 36 7.67 8.62 8.21
CA VAL A 36 6.40 8.93 7.56
C VAL A 36 6.48 10.29 6.88
N GLY A 37 6.07 10.36 5.61
CA GLY A 37 5.96 11.60 4.85
C GLY A 37 6.06 11.39 3.35
N HIS A 38 5.31 12.20 2.60
CA HIS A 38 5.34 12.18 1.15
C HIS A 38 6.61 12.83 0.60
N ASP A 39 6.94 14.01 1.06
CA ASP A 39 8.10 14.79 0.61
C ASP A 39 9.26 14.77 1.61
N LEU A 40 10.48 14.93 1.10
CA LEU A 40 11.69 14.90 1.91
C LEU A 40 11.74 15.95 3.03
N ASN A 41 10.98 17.03 2.91
CA ASN A 41 10.91 18.11 3.91
C ASN A 41 9.92 17.82 5.05
N GLU A 42 9.12 16.77 4.94
CA GLU A 42 8.03 16.43 5.89
C GLU A 42 8.40 15.28 6.84
N LEU A 43 9.62 14.74 6.72
CA LEU A 43 10.05 13.50 7.39
C LEU A 43 10.43 13.75 8.87
N ASN A 44 9.41 13.99 9.71
CA ASN A 44 9.62 14.30 11.14
C ASN A 44 9.03 13.26 12.09
N LEU A 45 8.35 12.22 11.57
CA LEU A 45 7.67 11.21 12.36
C LEU A 45 8.24 9.82 12.04
N ASN A 46 8.70 9.09 13.06
CA ASN A 46 9.09 7.71 12.88
C ASN A 46 7.86 6.85 12.56
N PHE A 47 8.02 5.91 11.64
CA PHE A 47 6.93 4.99 11.28
C PHE A 47 6.52 4.10 12.45
N THR A 48 7.45 3.74 13.33
CA THR A 48 7.18 3.02 14.58
C THR A 48 6.20 3.77 15.48
N ASP A 49 6.45 5.06 15.71
CA ASP A 49 5.59 5.90 16.55
C ASP A 49 4.20 6.09 15.92
N TRP A 50 4.16 6.19 14.58
CA TRP A 50 2.92 6.26 13.84
C TRP A 50 2.11 4.96 13.96
N LEU A 51 2.77 3.79 13.83
CA LEU A 51 2.13 2.48 13.97
C LEU A 51 1.61 2.22 15.39
N ASP A 52 2.28 2.75 16.42
CA ASP A 52 1.83 2.60 17.81
C ASP A 52 0.50 3.34 18.07
N ALA A 53 0.19 4.36 17.27
CA ALA A 53 -1.10 5.06 17.30
C ALA A 53 -2.14 4.48 16.33
N TYR A 54 -1.75 3.55 15.44
CA TYR A 54 -2.63 2.98 14.43
C TYR A 54 -3.59 1.94 15.04
N GLY A 55 -4.86 2.00 14.64
CA GLY A 55 -5.88 1.04 15.09
C GLY A 55 -7.02 0.85 14.08
N HIS A 56 -6.80 1.25 12.82
CA HIS A 56 -7.82 1.26 11.78
C HIS A 56 -7.95 -0.09 11.05
N LYS A 57 -8.95 -0.20 10.21
CA LYS A 57 -9.40 -1.47 9.62
C LYS A 57 -8.50 -2.02 8.51
N LEU A 58 -7.85 -1.18 7.74
CA LEU A 58 -6.95 -1.53 6.64
C LEU A 58 -5.79 -0.53 6.60
N LEU A 59 -4.57 -1.04 6.52
CA LEU A 59 -3.38 -0.23 6.31
C LEU A 59 -2.89 -0.38 4.87
N VAL A 60 -2.79 0.72 4.15
CA VAL A 60 -2.11 0.82 2.86
C VAL A 60 -0.75 1.50 3.11
N ALA A 61 0.30 0.71 3.07
CA ALA A 61 1.66 1.19 3.29
C ALA A 61 2.31 1.56 1.95
N ASN A 62 2.33 2.84 1.63
CA ASN A 62 2.83 3.36 0.37
C ASN A 62 4.36 3.52 0.41
N ILE A 63 5.06 2.72 -0.37
CA ILE A 63 6.52 2.66 -0.41
C ILE A 63 7.07 3.75 -1.31
N LYS A 64 7.77 4.73 -0.74
CA LYS A 64 8.35 5.85 -1.49
C LYS A 64 9.83 5.69 -1.78
N ASP A 65 10.52 4.76 -1.12
CA ASP A 65 11.93 4.45 -1.35
C ASP A 65 12.08 2.95 -1.54
N SER A 66 12.73 2.52 -2.62
CA SER A 66 12.90 1.09 -2.89
C SER A 66 13.90 0.41 -1.95
N GLY A 67 13.67 -0.88 -1.68
CA GLY A 67 14.54 -1.70 -0.82
C GLY A 67 14.18 -1.68 0.67
N ILE A 68 13.09 -1.01 1.05
CA ILE A 68 12.60 -0.96 2.44
C ILE A 68 11.45 -1.91 2.70
N GLU A 69 10.95 -2.61 1.71
CA GLU A 69 9.71 -3.40 1.76
C GLU A 69 9.74 -4.43 2.88
N ASP A 70 10.83 -5.20 3.01
CA ASP A 70 10.97 -6.20 4.07
C ASP A 70 11.02 -5.56 5.47
N LEU A 71 11.62 -4.38 5.60
CA LEU A 71 11.64 -3.64 6.87
C LEU A 71 10.23 -3.19 7.25
N VAL A 72 9.47 -2.66 6.28
CA VAL A 72 8.09 -2.22 6.49
C VAL A 72 7.19 -3.40 6.88
N ILE A 73 7.26 -4.52 6.14
CA ILE A 73 6.50 -5.75 6.46
C ILE A 73 6.81 -6.22 7.90
N ASN A 74 8.09 -6.28 8.26
CA ASN A 74 8.50 -6.73 9.58
C ASN A 74 7.97 -5.80 10.69
N GLU A 75 8.01 -4.49 10.46
CA GLU A 75 7.55 -3.51 11.43
C GLU A 75 6.03 -3.60 11.67
N ILE A 76 5.24 -3.77 10.58
CA ILE A 76 3.79 -3.93 10.62
C ILE A 76 3.40 -5.25 11.30
N THR A 77 4.00 -6.36 10.85
CA THR A 77 3.65 -7.71 11.35
C THR A 77 4.06 -7.93 12.80
N SER A 78 5.15 -7.30 13.27
CA SER A 78 5.58 -7.34 14.68
C SER A 78 4.52 -6.78 15.64
N ARG A 79 3.66 -5.89 15.15
CA ARG A 79 2.52 -5.29 15.88
C ARG A 79 1.21 -6.07 15.71
N LYS A 80 1.26 -7.23 15.03
CA LYS A 80 0.07 -8.07 14.74
C LYS A 80 -1.00 -7.33 13.94
N ILE A 81 -0.58 -6.46 13.05
CA ILE A 81 -1.45 -5.83 12.05
C ILE A 81 -1.47 -6.78 10.86
N ASP A 82 -2.58 -7.46 10.64
CA ASP A 82 -2.71 -8.53 9.64
C ASP A 82 -3.37 -8.03 8.34
N ASN A 83 -4.19 -6.98 8.42
CA ASN A 83 -4.92 -6.43 7.28
C ASN A 83 -4.20 -5.22 6.70
N PHE A 84 -3.22 -5.47 5.87
CA PHE A 84 -2.46 -4.44 5.18
C PHE A 84 -1.95 -4.91 3.82
N PHE A 85 -1.57 -3.97 2.99
CA PHE A 85 -0.76 -4.23 1.80
C PHE A 85 0.20 -3.07 1.51
N LEU A 86 1.26 -3.38 0.75
CA LEU A 86 2.22 -2.40 0.26
C LEU A 86 1.76 -1.86 -1.09
N LEU A 87 1.77 -0.54 -1.22
CA LEU A 87 1.52 0.19 -2.45
C LEU A 87 2.84 0.74 -3.02
N ASP A 88 2.91 0.95 -4.32
CA ASP A 88 4.06 1.49 -5.07
C ASP A 88 5.36 0.67 -4.94
N VAL A 89 5.20 -0.63 -4.76
CA VAL A 89 6.32 -1.56 -4.72
C VAL A 89 6.91 -1.75 -6.11
N GLU A 90 8.23 -1.71 -6.22
CA GLU A 90 8.91 -1.93 -7.49
C GLU A 90 8.63 -3.32 -8.08
N PHE A 91 8.39 -3.37 -9.39
CA PHE A 91 8.06 -4.60 -10.11
C PHE A 91 9.07 -5.74 -9.90
N PRO A 92 10.41 -5.51 -9.89
CA PRO A 92 11.38 -6.58 -9.60
C PRO A 92 11.20 -7.19 -8.20
N TYR A 93 10.85 -6.39 -7.19
CA TYR A 93 10.56 -6.89 -5.85
C TYR A 93 9.33 -7.80 -5.85
N ILE A 94 8.24 -7.37 -6.53
CA ILE A 94 7.02 -8.16 -6.68
C ILE A 94 7.33 -9.52 -7.31
N VAL A 95 8.04 -9.54 -8.44
CA VAL A 95 8.40 -10.78 -9.15
C VAL A 95 9.17 -11.74 -8.26
N LYS A 96 10.12 -11.23 -7.48
CA LYS A 96 10.97 -12.02 -6.58
C LYS A 96 10.20 -12.58 -5.39
N ASN A 97 9.31 -11.78 -4.80
CA ASN A 97 8.73 -12.06 -3.48
C ASN A 97 7.26 -12.51 -3.50
N LYS A 98 6.58 -12.50 -4.64
CA LYS A 98 5.15 -12.82 -4.78
C LYS A 98 4.71 -14.14 -4.12
N LYS A 99 5.58 -15.14 -4.06
CA LYS A 99 5.27 -16.44 -3.42
C LYS A 99 5.32 -16.40 -1.89
N ASN A 100 6.12 -15.51 -1.33
CA ASN A 100 6.35 -15.42 0.12
C ASN A 100 5.52 -14.31 0.76
N SER A 101 5.39 -13.18 0.05
CA SER A 101 4.79 -11.94 0.56
C SER A 101 3.60 -11.46 -0.29
N GLY A 102 3.09 -12.29 -1.20
CA GLY A 102 2.06 -11.89 -2.16
C GLY A 102 0.76 -11.42 -1.52
N LEU A 103 0.42 -11.91 -0.33
CA LEU A 103 -0.74 -11.46 0.45
C LEU A 103 -0.67 -9.97 0.82
N TRP A 104 0.54 -9.43 0.92
CA TRP A 104 0.81 -8.04 1.32
C TRP A 104 1.29 -7.16 0.17
N LEU A 105 1.29 -7.67 -1.07
CA LEU A 105 1.70 -6.91 -2.24
C LEU A 105 0.48 -6.50 -3.05
N SER A 106 0.55 -5.30 -3.60
CA SER A 106 -0.38 -4.85 -4.63
C SER A 106 0.35 -4.64 -5.95
N ASN A 107 -0.37 -4.81 -7.05
CA ASN A 107 0.05 -4.30 -8.33
C ASN A 107 -0.84 -3.11 -8.72
N ARG A 108 -0.38 -2.25 -9.60
CA ARG A 108 -1.12 -1.08 -10.06
C ARG A 108 -1.78 -1.35 -11.42
N PHE A 109 -2.96 -0.79 -11.57
CA PHE A 109 -3.69 -0.71 -12.84
C PHE A 109 -4.20 0.72 -13.03
N SER A 110 -3.90 1.30 -14.16
CA SER A 110 -4.33 2.65 -14.52
C SER A 110 -4.55 2.75 -16.04
N GLU A 111 -4.93 3.92 -16.54
CA GLU A 111 -4.96 4.17 -17.97
C GLU A 111 -3.58 4.14 -18.65
N TYR A 112 -2.50 4.12 -17.87
CA TYR A 112 -1.11 4.04 -18.35
C TYR A 112 -0.42 2.71 -18.03
N GLU A 113 -1.03 1.88 -17.18
CA GLU A 113 -0.49 0.60 -16.74
C GLU A 113 -1.51 -0.50 -17.06
N ASP A 114 -1.23 -1.29 -18.10
CA ASP A 114 -2.17 -2.27 -18.62
C ASP A 114 -2.48 -3.39 -17.61
N ILE A 115 -3.75 -3.81 -17.55
CA ILE A 115 -4.23 -4.89 -16.69
C ILE A 115 -3.51 -6.22 -16.94
N SER A 116 -3.01 -6.46 -18.15
CA SER A 116 -2.25 -7.66 -18.50
C SER A 116 -0.99 -7.83 -17.66
N ASN A 117 -0.38 -6.73 -17.18
CA ASN A 117 0.75 -6.79 -16.27
C ASN A 117 0.38 -7.44 -14.93
N SER A 118 -0.88 -7.33 -14.53
CA SER A 118 -1.39 -7.90 -13.28
C SER A 118 -1.91 -9.33 -13.46
N GLU A 119 -2.33 -9.72 -14.65
CA GLU A 119 -2.89 -11.05 -14.93
C GLU A 119 -1.93 -12.19 -14.58
N HIS A 120 -0.63 -11.97 -14.74
CA HIS A 120 0.41 -12.93 -14.39
C HIS A 120 0.51 -13.22 -12.88
N PHE A 121 -0.06 -12.35 -12.04
CA PHE A 121 0.06 -12.42 -10.58
C PHE A 121 -1.24 -12.80 -9.86
N VAL A 122 -2.33 -13.04 -10.57
CA VAL A 122 -3.67 -13.32 -10.02
C VAL A 122 -3.69 -14.42 -8.95
N LYS A 123 -2.73 -15.37 -9.02
CA LYS A 123 -2.65 -16.48 -8.06
C LYS A 123 -1.74 -16.20 -6.86
N GLU A 124 -0.89 -15.21 -6.97
CA GLU A 124 0.16 -14.92 -6.01
C GLU A 124 -0.05 -13.61 -5.24
N ILE A 125 -0.72 -12.63 -5.85
CA ILE A 125 -0.98 -11.30 -5.28
C ILE A 125 -2.48 -11.13 -5.06
N GLU A 126 -2.86 -10.66 -3.87
CA GLU A 126 -4.27 -10.47 -3.53
C GLU A 126 -4.82 -9.10 -3.95
N TRP A 127 -4.00 -8.06 -3.95
CA TRP A 127 -4.45 -6.68 -4.06
C TRP A 127 -4.14 -6.08 -5.43
N LEU A 128 -5.10 -5.35 -5.98
CA LEU A 128 -4.92 -4.51 -7.14
C LEU A 128 -5.32 -3.07 -6.80
N TRP A 129 -4.36 -2.16 -6.93
CA TRP A 129 -4.61 -0.74 -6.78
C TRP A 129 -5.05 -0.16 -8.13
N ILE A 130 -6.27 0.35 -8.20
CA ILE A 130 -6.80 0.97 -9.42
C ILE A 130 -6.66 2.47 -9.30
N ASP A 131 -5.77 3.02 -10.09
CA ASP A 131 -5.49 4.45 -10.12
C ASP A 131 -6.18 5.14 -11.32
N THR A 132 -6.41 6.44 -11.17
CA THR A 132 -7.07 7.26 -12.19
C THR A 132 -6.36 8.61 -12.30
N PHE A 133 -5.66 8.84 -13.40
CA PHE A 133 -5.02 10.13 -13.66
C PHE A 133 -5.92 11.08 -14.47
N ASN A 134 -6.58 10.57 -15.50
CA ASN A 134 -7.47 11.36 -16.35
C ASN A 134 -8.82 10.66 -16.59
N LYS A 135 -8.81 9.32 -16.65
CA LYS A 135 -9.98 8.51 -17.00
C LYS A 135 -9.96 7.22 -16.19
N LEU A 136 -11.10 6.89 -15.58
CA LEU A 136 -11.26 5.60 -14.92
C LEU A 136 -10.94 4.45 -15.89
N PRO A 137 -9.95 3.59 -15.60
CA PRO A 137 -9.50 2.55 -16.54
C PRO A 137 -10.43 1.34 -16.59
N ILE A 138 -11.48 1.29 -15.77
CA ILE A 138 -12.41 0.17 -15.67
C ILE A 138 -13.34 0.15 -16.88
N GLY A 139 -13.40 -1.01 -17.57
CA GLY A 139 -14.29 -1.25 -18.70
C GLY A 139 -14.72 -2.71 -18.77
N GLU A 140 -15.64 -3.03 -19.67
CA GLU A 140 -16.17 -4.40 -19.84
C GLU A 140 -15.06 -5.44 -20.11
N SER A 141 -14.02 -5.04 -20.86
CA SER A 141 -12.92 -5.91 -21.24
C SER A 141 -12.02 -6.38 -20.11
N ASN A 142 -11.99 -5.67 -18.96
CA ASN A 142 -11.10 -5.98 -17.85
C ASN A 142 -11.82 -6.40 -16.55
N ILE A 143 -13.15 -6.31 -16.53
CA ILE A 143 -13.96 -6.57 -15.32
C ILE A 143 -13.76 -7.99 -14.76
N ASP A 144 -13.59 -8.99 -15.63
CA ASP A 144 -13.41 -10.37 -15.17
C ASP A 144 -12.03 -10.61 -14.56
N THR A 145 -11.01 -9.87 -15.00
CA THR A 145 -9.70 -9.88 -14.38
C THR A 145 -9.73 -9.14 -13.03
N LEU A 146 -10.39 -7.99 -12.98
CA LEU A 146 -10.51 -7.20 -11.76
C LEU A 146 -11.16 -7.98 -10.61
N LYS A 147 -12.21 -8.77 -10.89
CA LYS A 147 -12.89 -9.61 -9.90
C LYS A 147 -12.02 -10.67 -9.22
N LYS A 148 -10.82 -10.94 -9.76
CA LYS A 148 -9.89 -11.93 -9.20
C LYS A 148 -9.01 -11.37 -8.08
N PHE A 149 -9.01 -10.06 -7.90
CA PHE A 149 -8.23 -9.34 -6.89
C PHE A 149 -9.13 -8.71 -5.83
N LYS A 150 -8.54 -8.43 -4.68
CA LYS A 150 -9.09 -7.44 -3.75
C LYS A 150 -8.83 -6.03 -4.31
N THR A 151 -9.84 -5.22 -4.40
CA THR A 151 -9.79 -3.85 -4.93
C THR A 151 -10.44 -2.87 -3.95
#